data_b77a63daec6ab621eab676e27e7996a9
#
_entry.id   b77a63daec6ab621eab676e27e7996a9
#
_cell.length_a   1.000
_cell.length_b   1.000
_cell.length_c   1.000
_cell.angle_alpha   90.00
_cell.angle_beta   90.00
_cell.angle_gamma   90.00
#
_symmetry.space_group_name_H-M   'P 1'
#
loop_
_entity.id
_entity.type
_entity.pdbx_description
1 polymer ?
#
loop_
_entity_poly.entity_id
_entity_poly.type
_entity_poly.pdbx_seq_one_letter_code
_entity_poly.pdbx_strand_id
1 'polypeptide(L)'
;MSDLPIFFDQQLDPEANWMAAFTRKDPADRDAFMAHWMKILEDEATTIQTILFNGSVVGSVFSYVDEDEHPEVSYWIGKPYWDKGIATCALSAFLEHSKIRPLYARAAQDNIGSLRVLEKCGFTRIGEDKGFANARGEEVEEFLLRLD
;
A
#
# COMPACT_ATOMS: atom_id res chain seq x y z
N MET A 1 11.62 14.93 0.61
CA MET A 1 11.07 14.29 1.84
C MET A 1 12.12 13.36 2.43
N SER A 2 12.39 13.48 3.73
CA SER A 2 13.49 12.76 4.39
C SER A 2 13.24 11.27 4.59
N ASP A 3 12.00 10.81 4.45
CA ASP A 3 11.64 9.39 4.66
C ASP A 3 11.80 8.53 3.42
N LEU A 4 11.95 9.13 2.24
CA LEU A 4 12.02 8.39 0.98
C LEU A 4 13.16 7.35 0.94
N PRO A 5 14.37 7.62 1.44
CA PRO A 5 15.42 6.60 1.47
C PRO A 5 15.01 5.37 2.30
N ILE A 6 14.28 5.58 3.40
CA ILE A 6 13.80 4.48 4.24
C ILE A 6 12.74 3.67 3.48
N PHE A 7 11.79 4.33 2.81
CA PHE A 7 10.78 3.66 2.00
C PHE A 7 11.43 2.88 0.86
N PHE A 8 12.47 3.44 0.24
CA PHE A 8 13.19 2.74 -0.81
C PHE A 8 13.81 1.44 -0.28
N ASP A 9 14.50 1.49 0.86
CA ASP A 9 15.10 0.31 1.46
C ASP A 9 14.05 -0.74 1.85
N GLN A 10 12.92 -0.32 2.37
CA GLN A 10 11.84 -1.22 2.77
C GLN A 10 11.27 -2.01 1.60
N GLN A 11 11.12 -1.39 0.43
CA GLN A 11 10.55 -2.06 -0.74
C GLN A 11 11.56 -2.96 -1.47
N LEU A 12 12.83 -2.96 -1.07
CA LEU A 12 13.83 -3.87 -1.63
C LEU A 12 13.71 -5.29 -1.07
N ASP A 13 13.01 -5.49 0.03
CA ASP A 13 12.85 -6.84 0.62
C ASP A 13 12.13 -7.76 -0.38
N PRO A 14 12.76 -8.90 -0.77
CA PRO A 14 12.17 -9.78 -1.79
C PRO A 14 10.83 -10.39 -1.38
N GLU A 15 10.66 -10.75 -0.11
CA GLU A 15 9.40 -11.32 0.37
C GLU A 15 8.30 -10.27 0.39
N ALA A 16 8.61 -9.04 0.82
CA ALA A 16 7.67 -7.95 0.80
C ALA A 16 7.20 -7.65 -0.64
N ASN A 17 8.13 -7.62 -1.58
CA ASN A 17 7.81 -7.44 -3.01
C ASN A 17 6.93 -8.57 -3.53
N TRP A 18 7.26 -9.81 -3.20
CA TRP A 18 6.48 -10.97 -3.61
C TRP A 18 5.03 -10.88 -3.13
N MET A 19 4.84 -10.55 -1.85
CA MET A 19 3.50 -10.44 -1.26
C MET A 19 2.71 -9.27 -1.83
N ALA A 20 3.36 -8.15 -2.10
CA ALA A 20 2.70 -7.00 -2.72
C ALA A 20 2.31 -7.29 -4.17
N ALA A 21 3.03 -8.16 -4.86
CA ALA A 21 2.77 -8.65 -6.22
C ALA A 21 2.84 -7.56 -7.30
N PHE A 22 1.98 -6.55 -7.24
CA PHE A 22 1.84 -5.50 -8.24
C PHE A 22 2.80 -4.34 -7.97
N THR A 23 4.10 -4.65 -8.03
CA THR A 23 5.17 -3.71 -7.72
C THR A 23 5.89 -3.25 -8.99
N ARG A 24 6.90 -2.42 -8.82
CA ARG A 24 7.71 -1.92 -9.91
C ARG A 24 8.51 -3.05 -10.57
N LYS A 25 8.81 -2.88 -11.84
CA LYS A 25 9.57 -3.88 -12.61
C LYS A 25 10.97 -4.10 -12.02
N ASP A 26 11.64 -3.01 -11.63
CA ASP A 26 12.96 -3.07 -10.98
C ASP A 26 12.91 -2.29 -9.66
N PRO A 27 12.72 -2.98 -8.51
CA PRO A 27 12.69 -2.33 -7.21
C PRO A 27 14.01 -1.63 -6.83
N ALA A 28 15.12 -2.06 -7.42
CA ALA A 28 16.45 -1.49 -7.13
C ALA A 28 16.75 -0.21 -7.92
N ASP A 29 15.91 0.18 -8.87
CA ASP A 29 16.07 1.42 -9.62
C ASP A 29 15.70 2.62 -8.75
N ARG A 30 16.70 3.16 -8.08
CA ARG A 30 16.51 4.27 -7.14
C ARG A 30 15.99 5.53 -7.82
N ASP A 31 16.50 5.86 -9.00
CA ASP A 31 16.08 7.07 -9.71
C ASP A 31 14.62 7.00 -10.11
N ALA A 32 14.18 5.84 -10.62
CA ALA A 32 12.78 5.63 -10.97
C ALA A 32 11.88 5.67 -9.72
N PHE A 33 12.32 5.11 -8.59
CA PHE A 33 11.61 5.17 -7.33
C PHE A 33 11.43 6.62 -6.88
N MET A 34 12.51 7.39 -6.87
CA MET A 34 12.47 8.78 -6.43
C MET A 34 11.59 9.64 -7.34
N ALA A 35 11.68 9.45 -8.66
CA ALA A 35 10.84 10.16 -9.62
C ALA A 35 9.34 9.85 -9.42
N HIS A 36 9.02 8.60 -9.16
CA HIS A 36 7.64 8.17 -8.89
C HIS A 36 7.08 8.84 -7.62
N TRP A 37 7.86 8.82 -6.53
CA TRP A 37 7.43 9.43 -5.28
C TRP A 37 7.33 10.94 -5.36
N MET A 38 8.19 11.59 -6.14
CA MET A 38 8.09 13.04 -6.36
C MET A 38 6.77 13.41 -7.03
N LYS A 39 6.32 12.61 -8.01
CA LYS A 39 5.02 12.79 -8.64
C LYS A 39 3.87 12.61 -7.64
N ILE A 40 3.97 11.60 -6.78
CA ILE A 40 2.95 11.33 -5.75
C ILE A 40 2.86 12.53 -4.78
N LEU A 41 4.00 13.05 -4.34
CA LEU A 41 4.06 14.18 -3.40
C LEU A 41 3.54 15.48 -4.00
N GLU A 42 3.63 15.65 -5.31
CA GLU A 42 3.12 16.83 -6.02
C GLU A 42 1.62 16.74 -6.34
N ASP A 43 1.04 15.55 -6.26
CA ASP A 43 -0.38 15.32 -6.57
C ASP A 43 -1.25 15.74 -5.39
N GLU A 44 -2.06 16.79 -5.59
CA GLU A 44 -2.95 17.32 -4.55
C GLU A 44 -4.05 16.33 -4.14
N ALA A 45 -4.41 15.40 -5.01
CA ALA A 45 -5.41 14.37 -4.72
C ALA A 45 -4.84 13.21 -3.89
N THR A 46 -3.53 13.18 -3.65
CA THR A 46 -2.86 12.12 -2.91
C THR A 46 -2.55 12.59 -1.50
N THR A 47 -2.95 11.79 -0.50
CA THR A 47 -2.64 12.02 0.91
C THR A 47 -1.69 10.93 1.39
N ILE A 48 -0.56 11.31 1.96
CA ILE A 48 0.47 10.39 2.43
C ILE A 48 0.77 10.65 3.90
N GLN A 49 0.80 9.56 4.70
CA GLN A 49 1.18 9.60 6.11
C GLN A 49 2.30 8.60 6.35
N THR A 50 3.37 9.05 6.99
CA THR A 50 4.43 8.17 7.46
C THR A 50 3.98 7.47 8.73
N ILE A 51 4.25 6.17 8.83
CA ILE A 51 3.91 5.37 10.01
C ILE A 51 5.14 5.32 10.93
N LEU A 52 4.96 5.73 12.18
CA LEU A 52 6.00 5.68 13.20
C LEU A 52 5.66 4.62 14.25
N PHE A 53 6.67 3.87 14.67
CA PHE A 53 6.57 2.91 15.75
C PHE A 53 7.78 3.08 16.66
N ASN A 54 7.53 3.44 17.91
CA ASN A 54 8.60 3.75 18.87
C ASN A 54 9.63 4.76 18.33
N GLY A 55 9.13 5.77 17.60
CA GLY A 55 9.97 6.82 17.04
C GLY A 55 10.68 6.46 15.74
N SER A 56 10.54 5.23 15.25
CA SER A 56 11.16 4.79 14.00
C SER A 56 10.16 4.79 12.85
N VAL A 57 10.62 5.14 11.65
CA VAL A 57 9.83 5.06 10.43
C VAL A 57 9.71 3.60 10.03
N VAL A 58 8.49 3.05 10.06
CA VAL A 58 8.25 1.64 9.75
C VAL A 58 7.47 1.42 8.46
N GLY A 59 6.93 2.48 7.88
CA GLY A 59 6.18 2.37 6.63
C GLY A 59 5.42 3.63 6.30
N SER A 60 4.46 3.48 5.39
CA SER A 60 3.60 4.58 4.96
C SER A 60 2.20 4.07 4.65
N VAL A 61 1.21 4.96 4.78
CA VAL A 61 -0.15 4.74 4.32
C VAL A 61 -0.55 5.94 3.46
N PHE A 62 -1.20 5.70 2.34
CA PHE A 62 -1.56 6.78 1.44
C PHE A 62 -2.85 6.45 0.69
N SER A 63 -3.54 7.51 0.27
CA SER A 63 -4.69 7.40 -0.61
C SER A 63 -4.45 8.23 -1.87
N TYR A 64 -4.98 7.75 -2.98
CA TYR A 64 -4.86 8.38 -4.28
C TYR A 64 -6.11 8.12 -5.09
N VAL A 65 -6.26 8.82 -6.21
CA VAL A 65 -7.38 8.60 -7.13
C VAL A 65 -6.84 7.81 -8.33
N ASP A 66 -7.48 6.68 -8.64
CA ASP A 66 -7.06 5.83 -9.75
C ASP A 66 -7.53 6.38 -11.11
N GLU A 67 -7.24 5.65 -12.19
CA GLU A 67 -7.58 6.06 -13.55
C GLU A 67 -9.10 6.17 -13.79
N ASP A 68 -9.89 5.42 -13.02
CA ASP A 68 -11.35 5.45 -13.08
C ASP A 68 -11.97 6.45 -12.11
N GLU A 69 -11.15 7.34 -11.56
CA GLU A 69 -11.55 8.35 -10.57
C GLU A 69 -12.06 7.76 -9.26
N HIS A 70 -11.66 6.53 -8.94
CA HIS A 70 -11.99 5.90 -7.65
C HIS A 70 -10.89 6.19 -6.63
N PRO A 71 -11.23 6.70 -5.43
CA PRO A 71 -10.23 6.86 -4.38
C PRO A 71 -9.82 5.50 -3.82
N GLU A 72 -8.53 5.23 -3.81
CA GLU A 72 -7.96 3.99 -3.28
C GLU A 72 -7.00 4.29 -2.14
N VAL A 73 -6.86 3.34 -1.22
CA VAL A 73 -5.89 3.38 -0.14
C VAL A 73 -4.89 2.25 -0.30
N SER A 74 -3.64 2.55 0.03
CA SER A 74 -2.57 1.55 0.03
C SER A 74 -1.65 1.83 1.21
N TYR A 75 -0.87 0.81 1.61
CA TYR A 75 0.10 0.96 2.67
C TYR A 75 1.25 -0.01 2.45
N TRP A 76 2.38 0.29 3.07
CA TRP A 76 3.57 -0.56 3.07
C TRP A 76 4.19 -0.56 4.46
N ILE A 77 4.43 -1.74 5.00
CA ILE A 77 5.09 -1.92 6.30
C ILE A 77 6.40 -2.66 6.05
N GLY A 78 7.50 -2.15 6.59
CA GLY A 78 8.78 -2.84 6.53
C GLY A 78 8.69 -4.23 7.16
N LYS A 79 9.29 -5.23 6.51
CA LYS A 79 9.18 -6.63 6.93
C LYS A 79 9.49 -6.89 8.40
N PRO A 80 10.53 -6.27 9.03
CA PRO A 80 10.81 -6.51 10.45
C PRO A 80 9.65 -6.13 11.39
N TYR A 81 8.68 -5.37 10.89
CA TYR A 81 7.56 -4.87 11.67
C TYR A 81 6.24 -5.59 11.37
N TRP A 82 6.29 -6.65 10.57
CA TRP A 82 5.11 -7.45 10.27
C TRP A 82 4.63 -8.23 11.51
N ASP A 83 3.35 -8.61 11.51
CA ASP A 83 2.71 -9.42 12.55
C ASP A 83 2.71 -8.79 13.94
N LYS A 84 2.75 -7.44 13.99
CA LYS A 84 2.71 -6.68 15.24
C LYS A 84 1.43 -5.83 15.39
N GLY A 85 0.49 -5.97 14.45
CA GLY A 85 -0.73 -5.15 14.45
C GLY A 85 -0.54 -3.71 14.00
N ILE A 86 0.65 -3.34 13.55
CA ILE A 86 0.96 -1.96 13.15
C ILE A 86 0.12 -1.52 11.97
N ALA A 87 -0.01 -2.38 10.94
CA ALA A 87 -0.77 -2.04 9.74
C ALA A 87 -2.24 -1.76 10.07
N THR A 88 -2.85 -2.59 10.91
CA THR A 88 -4.25 -2.40 11.32
C THR A 88 -4.43 -1.10 12.09
N CYS A 89 -3.55 -0.80 13.03
CA CYS A 89 -3.59 0.45 13.79
C CYS A 89 -3.37 1.67 12.89
N ALA A 90 -2.41 1.60 11.99
CA ALA A 90 -2.08 2.71 11.10
C ALA A 90 -3.22 2.99 10.13
N LEU A 91 -3.77 1.95 9.51
CA LEU A 91 -4.89 2.12 8.58
C LEU A 91 -6.12 2.64 9.30
N SER A 92 -6.44 2.11 10.47
CA SER A 92 -7.56 2.58 11.29
C SER A 92 -7.43 4.06 11.62
N ALA A 93 -6.25 4.51 12.05
CA ALA A 93 -5.99 5.92 12.34
C ALA A 93 -6.11 6.79 11.08
N PHE A 94 -5.59 6.31 9.96
CA PHE A 94 -5.71 7.02 8.69
C PHE A 94 -7.18 7.20 8.30
N LEU A 95 -8.01 6.17 8.46
CA LEU A 95 -9.43 6.23 8.12
C LEU A 95 -10.23 7.16 9.02
N GLU A 96 -9.81 7.37 10.25
CA GLU A 96 -10.40 8.38 11.13
C GLU A 96 -10.07 9.79 10.66
N HIS A 97 -8.91 9.96 10.05
CA HIS A 97 -8.41 11.26 9.56
C HIS A 97 -8.98 11.60 8.20
N SER A 98 -9.02 10.64 7.29
CA SER A 98 -9.55 10.81 5.94
C SER A 98 -10.98 10.29 5.87
N LYS A 99 -11.91 11.17 5.54
CA LYS A 99 -13.35 10.85 5.48
C LYS A 99 -13.86 10.56 4.07
N ILE A 100 -12.97 10.36 3.11
CA ILE A 100 -13.34 10.03 1.74
C ILE A 100 -14.04 8.68 1.70
N ARG A 101 -15.29 8.66 1.21
CA ARG A 101 -16.10 7.45 1.07
C ARG A 101 -16.91 7.48 -0.22
N PRO A 102 -17.14 6.36 -0.93
CA PRO A 102 -16.50 5.07 -0.64
C PRO A 102 -15.00 5.10 -0.92
N LEU A 103 -14.26 4.25 -0.24
CA LEU A 103 -12.81 4.11 -0.40
C LEU A 103 -12.51 2.67 -0.82
N TYR A 104 -11.66 2.52 -1.82
CA TYR A 104 -11.35 1.21 -2.41
C TYR A 104 -9.95 0.76 -2.02
N ALA A 105 -9.75 -0.55 -2.03
CA ALA A 105 -8.44 -1.17 -1.82
C ALA A 105 -8.32 -2.44 -2.64
N ARG A 106 -7.09 -2.85 -2.93
CA ARG A 106 -6.78 -4.06 -3.68
C ARG A 106 -5.73 -4.86 -2.94
N ALA A 107 -5.80 -6.17 -3.01
CA ALA A 107 -4.77 -7.06 -2.49
C ALA A 107 -4.77 -8.36 -3.28
N ALA A 108 -3.57 -8.90 -3.54
CA ALA A 108 -3.44 -10.21 -4.14
C ALA A 108 -4.20 -11.24 -3.29
N GLN A 109 -4.85 -12.22 -3.93
CA GLN A 109 -5.73 -13.18 -3.23
C GLN A 109 -4.97 -14.00 -2.21
N ASP A 110 -3.68 -14.24 -2.40
CA ASP A 110 -2.83 -14.98 -1.46
C ASP A 110 -2.16 -14.11 -0.40
N ASN A 111 -2.37 -12.79 -0.46
CA ASN A 111 -1.86 -11.87 0.57
C ASN A 111 -2.84 -11.82 1.74
N ILE A 112 -2.88 -12.89 2.50
CA ILE A 112 -3.84 -13.07 3.60
C ILE A 112 -3.67 -11.99 4.68
N GLY A 113 -2.43 -11.61 4.96
CA GLY A 113 -2.15 -10.57 5.95
C GLY A 113 -2.81 -9.24 5.59
N SER A 114 -2.67 -8.80 4.34
CA SER A 114 -3.28 -7.55 3.88
C SER A 114 -4.80 -7.64 3.87
N LEU A 115 -5.36 -8.76 3.42
CA LEU A 115 -6.81 -8.98 3.41
C LEU A 115 -7.39 -8.88 4.83
N ARG A 116 -6.72 -9.46 5.81
CA ARG A 116 -7.15 -9.38 7.21
C ARG A 116 -7.13 -7.95 7.76
N VAL A 117 -6.08 -7.20 7.43
CA VAL A 117 -5.96 -5.79 7.85
C VAL A 117 -7.14 -4.99 7.29
N LEU A 118 -7.40 -5.12 5.99
CA LEU A 118 -8.49 -4.40 5.33
C LEU A 118 -9.84 -4.78 5.91
N GLU A 119 -10.11 -6.07 6.10
CA GLU A 119 -11.38 -6.54 6.65
C GLU A 119 -11.59 -6.11 8.09
N LYS A 120 -10.54 -6.10 8.91
CA LYS A 120 -10.60 -5.59 10.29
C LYS A 120 -10.93 -4.10 10.33
N CYS A 121 -10.52 -3.35 9.30
CA CYS A 121 -10.81 -1.92 9.20
C CYS A 121 -12.16 -1.62 8.55
N GLY A 122 -12.95 -2.65 8.26
CA GLY A 122 -14.32 -2.48 7.76
C GLY A 122 -14.50 -2.63 6.26
N PHE A 123 -13.43 -2.94 5.51
CA PHE A 123 -13.54 -3.15 4.07
C PHE A 123 -14.24 -4.47 3.78
N THR A 124 -15.05 -4.47 2.72
CA THR A 124 -15.79 -5.64 2.24
C THR A 124 -15.31 -6.00 0.85
N ARG A 125 -15.16 -7.29 0.57
CA ARG A 125 -14.82 -7.76 -0.77
C ARG A 125 -15.99 -7.52 -1.70
N ILE A 126 -15.74 -6.85 -2.83
CA ILE A 126 -16.77 -6.52 -3.81
C ILE A 126 -16.53 -7.16 -5.17
N GLY A 127 -15.36 -7.70 -5.42
CA GLY A 127 -15.05 -8.29 -6.70
C GLY A 127 -13.64 -8.83 -6.79
N GLU A 128 -13.30 -9.27 -7.98
CA GLU A 128 -12.00 -9.84 -8.32
C GLU A 128 -11.50 -9.23 -9.62
N ASP A 129 -10.19 -9.16 -9.76
CA ASP A 129 -9.52 -8.72 -10.97
C ASP A 129 -8.24 -9.52 -11.11
N LYS A 130 -7.55 -9.39 -12.23
CA LYS A 130 -6.22 -9.98 -12.41
C LYS A 130 -5.36 -9.07 -13.28
N GLY A 131 -4.06 -9.12 -13.04
CA GLY A 131 -3.10 -8.36 -13.81
C GLY A 131 -1.72 -8.98 -13.70
N PHE A 132 -0.81 -8.49 -14.55
CA PHE A 132 0.57 -8.95 -14.50
C PHE A 132 1.26 -8.37 -13.27
N ALA A 133 1.78 -9.27 -12.42
CA ALA A 133 2.49 -8.90 -11.21
C ALA A 133 4.00 -8.95 -11.45
N ASN A 134 4.65 -7.78 -11.48
CA ASN A 134 6.09 -7.71 -11.75
C ASN A 134 6.91 -8.53 -10.75
N ALA A 135 6.52 -8.53 -9.48
CA ALA A 135 7.25 -9.28 -8.45
C ALA A 135 7.17 -10.79 -8.64
N ARG A 136 6.17 -11.27 -9.36
CA ARG A 136 5.93 -12.71 -9.58
C ARG A 136 6.22 -13.18 -10.99
N GLY A 137 6.36 -12.25 -11.93
CA GLY A 137 6.60 -12.57 -13.33
C GLY A 137 5.46 -13.31 -14.03
N GLU A 138 4.23 -13.18 -13.51
CA GLU A 138 3.04 -13.85 -14.03
C GLU A 138 1.77 -13.07 -13.70
N GLU A 139 0.65 -13.44 -14.30
CA GLU A 139 -0.64 -12.89 -13.90
C GLU A 139 -1.03 -13.40 -12.52
N VAL A 140 -1.53 -12.51 -11.68
CA VAL A 140 -1.97 -12.80 -10.32
C VAL A 140 -3.38 -12.26 -10.14
N GLU A 141 -4.24 -13.05 -9.51
CA GLU A 141 -5.58 -12.62 -9.15
C GLU A 141 -5.55 -11.80 -7.88
N GLU A 142 -6.39 -10.77 -7.83
CA GLU A 142 -6.55 -9.92 -6.65
C GLU A 142 -8.00 -9.74 -6.28
N PHE A 143 -8.25 -9.40 -5.01
CA PHE A 143 -9.58 -8.98 -4.56
C PHE A 143 -9.68 -7.47 -4.62
N LEU A 144 -10.88 -7.00 -4.97
CA LEU A 144 -11.27 -5.60 -4.84
C LEU A 144 -12.11 -5.47 -3.60
N LEU A 145 -11.80 -4.47 -2.78
CA LEU A 145 -12.50 -4.22 -1.51
C LEU A 145 -13.00 -2.78 -1.46
N ARG A 146 -14.03 -2.55 -0.67
CA ARG A 146 -14.62 -1.22 -0.53
C ARG A 146 -15.02 -0.96 0.92
N LEU A 147 -14.77 0.26 1.35
CA LEU A 147 -15.25 0.81 2.62
C LEU A 147 -16.27 1.92 2.30
N ASP A 148 -17.49 1.72 2.73
CA ASP A 148 -18.57 2.69 2.55
C ASP A 148 -18.59 3.77 3.62
#